data_c03695bccb3a96747bab3637b72115d5
#
_entry.id   c03695bccb3a96747bab3637b72115d5
#
_cell.length_a   1.000
_cell.length_b   1.000
_cell.length_c   1.000
_cell.angle_alpha   90.00
_cell.angle_beta   90.00
_cell.angle_gamma   90.00
#
_symmetry.space_group_name_H-M   'P 1'
#
loop_
_entity.id
_entity.type
_entity.pdbx_description
1 polymer ?
#
loop_
_entity_poly.entity_id
_entity_poly.type
_entity_poly.pdbx_seq_one_letter_code
_entity_poly.pdbx_strand_id
1 'polypeptide(L)'
;MADFFAYIWGSLKNEQKNMTAIVGVLNKHAVAIAADSAVTMGNTHKVVNSANKIFTLSKYHPVAVMTYSSASFMGVPWDIIIKEYRKQLKNKCFVKLEYYVDDFMKYLHKEHFFCDKKTQETYLRWMLESFFDICRNEICNENHIDKKALNDTLIEQKLTNCIGIYKAADKCPDFDSYSLVNFKKYTETSIQNFANEKGFANVDLLSESFFYYLSVKTLTYSYTGLVFVGYGEKEIYPSLIPVNISSLVVDGHLKYFIDQTNVAKISEHGSWAVISPFAQVDVVQTIIRGINPSFQDIIYNVIGKSIESYTDAITGILDKDPSTISVSTAIKGLDKQSVIKGITTQINKEMFSLYSKPLIDTVAHLDKEDMANMAESFISLTSLVRRMQPGEETVGLSLIHISEPTRLLS
;
A
#
# COMPACT_ATOMS: atom_id res chain seq x y z
N MET A 1 -15.78 8.93 -2.58
CA MET A 1 -15.26 7.55 -2.42
C MET A 1 -13.72 7.50 -2.48
N ALA A 2 -13.09 8.07 -3.51
CA ALA A 2 -11.62 8.14 -3.59
C ALA A 2 -10.99 8.84 -2.37
N ASP A 3 -11.58 9.91 -1.88
CA ASP A 3 -11.09 10.69 -0.74
C ASP A 3 -11.17 9.93 0.59
N PHE A 4 -12.17 9.07 0.76
CA PHE A 4 -12.33 8.24 1.96
C PHE A 4 -11.27 7.13 2.01
N PHE A 5 -10.99 6.46 0.88
CA PHE A 5 -9.90 5.49 0.80
C PHE A 5 -8.53 6.15 0.92
N ALA A 6 -8.36 7.35 0.36
CA ALA A 6 -7.15 8.14 0.53
C ALA A 6 -6.95 8.58 1.99
N TYR A 7 -8.02 8.89 2.71
CA TYR A 7 -7.99 9.27 4.12
C TYR A 7 -7.67 8.07 5.03
N ILE A 8 -8.34 6.91 4.85
CA ILE A 8 -7.99 5.66 5.56
C ILE A 8 -6.56 5.24 5.23
N TRP A 9 -6.15 5.35 3.96
CA TRP A 9 -4.77 5.07 3.53
C TRP A 9 -3.76 6.01 4.19
N GLY A 10 -4.09 7.29 4.30
CA GLY A 10 -3.28 8.30 4.98
C GLY A 10 -3.18 8.07 6.49
N SER A 11 -4.29 7.72 7.14
CA SER A 11 -4.37 7.42 8.57
C SER A 11 -3.57 6.14 8.91
N LEU A 12 -3.74 5.05 8.14
CA LEU A 12 -2.98 3.82 8.32
C LEU A 12 -1.47 4.01 8.04
N LYS A 13 -1.10 4.89 7.08
CA LYS A 13 0.31 5.24 6.84
C LYS A 13 0.95 6.02 7.98
N ASN A 14 0.19 6.86 8.67
CA ASN A 14 0.74 7.67 9.77
C ASN A 14 0.99 6.87 11.05
N GLU A 15 0.28 5.77 11.28
CA GLU A 15 0.44 4.94 12.49
C GLU A 15 1.50 3.83 12.31
N GLN A 16 1.70 3.32 11.10
CA GLN A 16 2.82 2.43 10.79
C GLN A 16 4.00 3.26 10.28
N LYS A 17 4.96 3.53 11.14
CA LYS A 17 6.32 3.91 10.69
C LYS A 17 6.89 2.73 9.89
N ASN A 18 6.58 2.68 8.58
CA ASN A 18 7.23 1.74 7.67
C ASN A 18 8.73 2.01 7.70
N MET A 19 9.48 1.11 8.31
CA MET A 19 10.93 1.25 8.51
C MET A 19 11.74 0.62 7.39
N THR A 20 11.08 0.28 6.29
CA THR A 20 11.69 -0.38 5.14
C THR A 20 11.67 0.55 3.94
N ALA A 21 12.79 0.68 3.26
CA ALA A 21 12.88 1.30 1.93
C ALA A 21 13.22 0.22 0.91
N ILE A 22 12.46 0.17 -0.19
CA ILE A 22 12.69 -0.74 -1.32
C ILE A 22 12.50 0.04 -2.61
N VAL A 23 13.32 -0.26 -3.61
CA VAL A 23 13.18 0.30 -4.94
C VAL A 23 13.44 -0.75 -6.01
N GLY A 24 12.61 -0.74 -7.07
CA GLY A 24 12.84 -1.44 -8.31
C GLY A 24 13.11 -0.44 -9.44
N VAL A 25 14.15 -0.69 -10.23
CA VAL A 25 14.50 0.08 -11.42
C VAL A 25 14.47 -0.88 -12.60
N LEU A 26 13.61 -0.61 -13.57
CA LEU A 26 13.38 -1.47 -14.72
C LEU A 26 13.61 -0.71 -16.02
N ASN A 27 14.22 -1.37 -17.00
CA ASN A 27 14.24 -0.93 -18.40
C ASN A 27 14.17 -2.14 -19.34
N LYS A 28 14.34 -1.93 -20.64
CA LYS A 28 14.29 -3.01 -21.65
C LYS A 28 15.41 -4.05 -21.48
N HIS A 29 16.52 -3.71 -20.84
CA HIS A 29 17.69 -4.57 -20.72
C HIS A 29 17.69 -5.40 -19.44
N ALA A 30 17.25 -4.82 -18.31
CA ALA A 30 17.38 -5.44 -17.02
C ALA A 30 16.35 -4.95 -16.01
N VAL A 31 16.35 -5.58 -14.83
CA VAL A 31 15.74 -5.08 -13.61
C VAL A 31 16.75 -5.11 -12.47
N ALA A 32 16.90 -3.99 -11.80
CA ALA A 32 17.69 -3.87 -10.57
C ALA A 32 16.75 -3.62 -9.39
N ILE A 33 17.05 -4.24 -8.26
CA ILE A 33 16.27 -4.08 -7.03
C ILE A 33 17.19 -3.87 -5.85
N ALA A 34 16.82 -2.94 -4.99
CA ALA A 34 17.53 -2.67 -3.75
C ALA A 34 16.56 -2.53 -2.58
N ALA A 35 17.00 -2.95 -1.39
CA ALA A 35 16.25 -2.83 -0.15
C ALA A 35 17.20 -2.47 1.00
N ASP A 36 16.69 -1.76 1.99
CA ASP A 36 17.39 -1.60 3.25
C ASP A 36 17.33 -2.89 4.08
N SER A 37 18.31 -3.10 4.98
CA SER A 37 18.40 -4.30 5.83
C SER A 37 17.88 -4.09 7.25
N ALA A 38 17.42 -2.90 7.61
CA ALA A 38 16.93 -2.63 8.95
C ALA A 38 15.57 -3.26 9.22
N VAL A 39 15.44 -3.93 10.36
CA VAL A 39 14.17 -4.39 10.93
C VAL A 39 14.13 -3.97 12.38
N THR A 40 13.08 -3.30 12.80
CA THR A 40 12.83 -3.02 14.22
C THR A 40 12.06 -4.17 14.84
N MET A 41 12.58 -4.70 15.93
CA MET A 41 11.96 -5.81 16.64
C MET A 41 10.93 -5.29 17.66
N GLY A 42 9.65 -5.43 17.32
CA GLY A 42 8.50 -5.28 18.23
C GLY A 42 8.59 -4.07 19.18
N ASN A 43 8.13 -4.23 20.42
CA ASN A 43 8.09 -3.18 21.44
C ASN A 43 9.45 -2.82 22.05
N THR A 44 10.55 -3.47 21.63
CA THR A 44 11.88 -3.24 22.23
C THR A 44 12.66 -2.13 21.54
N HIS A 45 12.14 -1.55 20.45
CA HIS A 45 12.82 -0.55 19.61
C HIS A 45 14.23 -0.97 19.15
N LYS A 46 14.57 -2.26 19.25
CA LYS A 46 15.85 -2.77 18.83
C LYS A 46 15.88 -2.91 17.31
N VAL A 47 16.78 -2.19 16.65
CA VAL A 47 17.02 -2.30 15.22
C VAL A 47 18.06 -3.39 14.95
N VAL A 48 17.71 -4.33 14.07
CA VAL A 48 18.60 -5.36 13.55
C VAL A 48 18.88 -5.06 12.09
N ASN A 49 20.15 -4.86 11.75
CA ASN A 49 20.60 -4.41 10.42
C ASN A 49 21.01 -5.56 9.49
N SER A 50 20.52 -6.78 9.72
CA SER A 50 20.92 -7.96 8.96
C SER A 50 19.74 -8.73 8.34
N ALA A 51 18.58 -8.12 8.23
CA ALA A 51 17.42 -8.79 7.65
C ALA A 51 17.49 -8.83 6.13
N ASN A 52 17.40 -10.02 5.56
CA ASN A 52 17.24 -10.16 4.13
C ASN A 52 15.79 -9.85 3.73
N LYS A 53 15.59 -8.91 2.82
CA LYS A 53 14.27 -8.50 2.31
C LYS A 53 14.10 -8.80 0.82
N ILE A 54 15.14 -9.31 0.18
CA ILE A 54 15.12 -9.70 -1.23
C ILE A 54 15.48 -11.18 -1.32
N PHE A 55 14.66 -11.95 -2.03
CA PHE A 55 14.81 -13.39 -2.16
C PHE A 55 14.70 -13.79 -3.63
N THR A 56 15.63 -14.59 -4.11
CA THR A 56 15.43 -15.28 -5.39
C THR A 56 14.33 -16.32 -5.25
N LEU A 57 13.29 -16.22 -6.06
CA LEU A 57 12.15 -17.13 -6.02
C LEU A 57 12.45 -18.46 -6.72
N SER A 58 13.24 -18.41 -7.80
CA SER A 58 13.71 -19.59 -8.52
C SER A 58 15.25 -19.63 -8.57
N LYS A 59 15.81 -20.82 -8.61
CA LYS A 59 17.25 -21.02 -8.90
C LYS A 59 17.58 -21.01 -10.38
N TYR A 60 16.59 -21.22 -11.23
CA TYR A 60 16.75 -21.49 -12.65
C TYR A 60 16.18 -20.38 -13.53
N HIS A 61 15.33 -19.52 -12.95
CA HIS A 61 14.66 -18.46 -13.69
C HIS A 61 14.85 -17.12 -12.96
N PRO A 62 14.96 -16.02 -13.71
CA PRO A 62 15.26 -14.69 -13.18
C PRO A 62 14.01 -14.07 -12.54
N VAL A 63 13.57 -14.65 -11.44
CA VAL A 63 12.43 -14.17 -10.66
C VAL A 63 12.83 -14.01 -9.21
N ALA A 64 12.52 -12.87 -8.66
CA ALA A 64 12.73 -12.53 -7.26
C ALA A 64 11.45 -12.02 -6.60
N VAL A 65 11.47 -12.00 -5.28
CA VAL A 65 10.46 -11.34 -4.46
C VAL A 65 11.13 -10.47 -3.40
N MET A 66 10.64 -9.25 -3.25
CA MET A 66 11.01 -8.34 -2.16
C MET A 66 9.86 -8.29 -1.15
N THR A 67 10.21 -8.10 0.13
CA THR A 67 9.21 -8.00 1.21
C THR A 67 9.34 -6.67 1.95
N TYR A 68 8.21 -6.05 2.29
CA TYR A 68 8.17 -4.86 3.12
C TYR A 68 6.96 -4.87 4.06
N SER A 69 6.96 -3.98 5.04
CA SER A 69 6.03 -3.89 6.16
C SER A 69 6.23 -5.06 7.14
N SER A 70 5.34 -6.01 7.28
CA SER A 70 5.52 -7.12 8.22
C SER A 70 6.57 -8.14 7.75
N ALA A 71 7.49 -8.52 8.64
CA ALA A 71 8.53 -9.52 8.35
C ALA A 71 8.02 -10.97 8.44
N SER A 72 6.77 -11.17 8.86
CA SER A 72 6.18 -12.50 9.05
C SER A 72 4.74 -12.55 8.58
N PHE A 73 4.29 -13.73 8.24
CA PHE A 73 2.91 -14.07 7.96
C PHE A 73 2.40 -15.01 9.05
N MET A 74 1.44 -14.54 9.84
CA MET A 74 0.86 -15.30 10.96
C MET A 74 1.92 -15.97 11.88
N GLY A 75 2.97 -15.21 12.21
CA GLY A 75 4.05 -15.67 13.08
C GLY A 75 5.19 -16.43 12.38
N VAL A 76 5.02 -16.82 11.13
CA VAL A 76 6.09 -17.50 10.34
C VAL A 76 6.87 -16.47 9.52
N PRO A 77 8.20 -16.37 9.67
CA PRO A 77 9.02 -15.44 8.90
C PRO A 77 8.92 -15.68 7.38
N TRP A 78 8.82 -14.61 6.61
CA TRP A 78 8.72 -14.70 5.14
C TRP A 78 9.92 -15.42 4.50
N ASP A 79 11.10 -15.28 5.04
CA ASP A 79 12.29 -15.97 4.51
C ASP A 79 12.15 -17.49 4.56
N ILE A 80 11.49 -18.03 5.59
CA ILE A 80 11.19 -19.47 5.72
C ILE A 80 10.15 -19.86 4.67
N ILE A 81 9.05 -19.10 4.57
CA ILE A 81 7.96 -19.36 3.62
C ILE A 81 8.49 -19.37 2.18
N ILE A 82 9.27 -18.36 1.81
CA ILE A 82 9.84 -18.23 0.47
C ILE A 82 10.85 -19.34 0.16
N LYS A 83 11.69 -19.72 1.14
CA LYS A 83 12.63 -20.82 0.99
C LYS A 83 11.93 -22.17 0.78
N GLU A 84 10.87 -22.45 1.53
CA GLU A 84 10.08 -23.68 1.35
C GLU A 84 9.35 -23.68 0.02
N TYR A 85 8.72 -22.58 -0.39
CA TYR A 85 8.14 -22.46 -1.72
C TYR A 85 9.17 -22.73 -2.83
N ARG A 86 10.38 -22.15 -2.73
CA ARG A 86 11.46 -22.36 -3.70
C ARG A 86 11.88 -23.84 -3.80
N LYS A 87 11.86 -24.61 -2.69
CA LYS A 87 12.10 -26.05 -2.69
C LYS A 87 11.02 -26.81 -3.46
N GLN A 88 9.74 -26.38 -3.34
CA GLN A 88 8.63 -26.99 -4.07
C GLN A 88 8.64 -26.59 -5.55
N LEU A 89 8.97 -25.33 -5.86
CA LEU A 89 9.02 -24.82 -7.23
C LEU A 89 10.04 -25.60 -8.09
N LYS A 90 11.19 -25.96 -7.51
CA LYS A 90 12.28 -26.69 -8.21
C LYS A 90 12.66 -25.97 -9.53
N ASN A 91 12.59 -26.72 -10.65
CA ASN A 91 12.85 -26.25 -12.01
C ASN A 91 11.57 -25.85 -12.77
N LYS A 92 10.42 -25.79 -12.10
CA LYS A 92 9.16 -25.35 -12.71
C LYS A 92 9.29 -23.91 -13.15
N CYS A 93 8.90 -23.63 -14.39
CA CYS A 93 8.89 -22.29 -14.97
C CYS A 93 7.48 -21.92 -15.44
N PHE A 94 7.22 -20.63 -15.50
CA PHE A 94 5.96 -20.10 -16.00
C PHE A 94 6.20 -19.10 -17.13
N VAL A 95 5.29 -19.06 -18.07
CA VAL A 95 5.40 -18.23 -19.28
C VAL A 95 5.36 -16.74 -19.01
N LYS A 96 4.76 -16.33 -17.88
CA LYS A 96 4.64 -14.94 -17.42
C LYS A 96 4.92 -14.82 -15.94
N LEU A 97 5.40 -13.65 -15.51
CA LEU A 97 5.62 -13.34 -14.09
C LEU A 97 4.33 -13.46 -13.25
N GLU A 98 3.19 -13.09 -13.81
CA GLU A 98 1.88 -13.20 -13.15
C GLU A 98 1.58 -14.63 -12.67
N TYR A 99 1.99 -15.64 -13.42
CA TYR A 99 1.75 -17.04 -13.05
C TYR A 99 2.64 -17.53 -11.89
N TYR A 100 3.79 -16.88 -11.66
CA TYR A 100 4.56 -17.10 -10.42
C TYR A 100 3.82 -16.55 -9.22
N VAL A 101 3.18 -15.38 -9.35
CA VAL A 101 2.32 -14.82 -8.29
C VAL A 101 1.17 -15.75 -7.98
N ASP A 102 0.44 -16.21 -9.01
CA ASP A 102 -0.70 -17.13 -8.83
C ASP A 102 -0.30 -18.45 -8.17
N ASP A 103 0.82 -19.03 -8.59
CA ASP A 103 1.34 -20.29 -8.02
C ASP A 103 1.78 -20.11 -6.56
N PHE A 104 2.38 -18.97 -6.25
CA PHE A 104 2.76 -18.63 -4.87
C PHE A 104 1.53 -18.43 -3.96
N MET A 105 0.50 -17.75 -4.44
CA MET A 105 -0.75 -17.61 -3.68
C MET A 105 -1.43 -18.97 -3.47
N LYS A 106 -1.48 -19.83 -4.48
CA LYS A 106 -1.96 -21.22 -4.33
C LYS A 106 -1.14 -22.04 -3.35
N TYR A 107 0.19 -21.84 -3.30
CA TYR A 107 1.05 -22.47 -2.30
C TYR A 107 0.68 -22.03 -0.89
N LEU A 108 0.47 -20.73 -0.65
CA LEU A 108 0.07 -20.24 0.67
C LEU A 108 -1.28 -20.83 1.14
N HIS A 109 -2.24 -21.02 0.23
CA HIS A 109 -3.52 -21.66 0.55
C HIS A 109 -3.38 -23.14 0.88
N LYS A 110 -2.47 -23.83 0.20
CA LYS A 110 -2.29 -25.29 0.34
C LYS A 110 -1.56 -25.68 1.61
N GLU A 111 -0.58 -24.89 2.04
CA GLU A 111 0.28 -25.20 3.17
C GLU A 111 -0.36 -24.77 4.50
N HIS A 112 -1.16 -25.66 5.07
CA HIS A 112 -1.91 -25.39 6.30
C HIS A 112 -1.07 -25.26 7.58
N PHE A 113 0.24 -25.56 7.55
CA PHE A 113 1.08 -25.49 8.73
C PHE A 113 1.33 -24.06 9.25
N PHE A 114 1.07 -23.03 8.44
CA PHE A 114 1.08 -21.63 8.89
C PHE A 114 -0.17 -21.24 9.70
N CYS A 115 -1.25 -22.00 9.60
CA CYS A 115 -2.60 -21.53 9.87
C CYS A 115 -3.40 -22.52 10.71
N ASP A 116 -2.88 -22.94 11.86
CA ASP A 116 -3.70 -23.68 12.83
C ASP A 116 -4.83 -22.76 13.36
N LYS A 117 -5.94 -23.38 13.80
CA LYS A 117 -7.15 -22.66 14.21
C LYS A 117 -6.89 -21.65 15.34
N LYS A 118 -6.05 -21.99 16.29
CA LYS A 118 -5.72 -21.12 17.43
C LYS A 118 -4.97 -19.87 16.97
N THR A 119 -4.04 -20.02 16.05
CA THR A 119 -3.31 -18.92 15.42
C THR A 119 -4.27 -18.03 14.63
N GLN A 120 -5.17 -18.61 13.82
CA GLN A 120 -6.19 -17.84 13.09
C GLN A 120 -7.08 -17.02 14.02
N GLU A 121 -7.59 -17.61 15.11
CA GLU A 121 -8.41 -16.91 16.11
C GLU A 121 -7.65 -15.76 16.79
N THR A 122 -6.36 -15.94 17.07
CA THR A 122 -5.52 -14.88 17.67
C THR A 122 -5.35 -13.70 16.72
N TYR A 123 -5.03 -13.96 15.46
CA TYR A 123 -4.87 -12.89 14.46
C TYR A 123 -6.20 -12.24 14.08
N LEU A 124 -7.28 -13.01 14.03
CA LEU A 124 -8.63 -12.48 13.84
C LEU A 124 -8.98 -11.47 14.93
N ARG A 125 -8.71 -11.82 16.19
CA ARG A 125 -8.95 -10.93 17.32
C ARG A 125 -8.14 -9.64 17.22
N TRP A 126 -6.84 -9.72 16.92
CA TRP A 126 -6.00 -8.53 16.73
C TRP A 126 -6.49 -7.63 15.59
N MET A 127 -6.91 -8.24 14.49
CA MET A 127 -7.43 -7.51 13.34
C MET A 127 -8.76 -6.83 13.65
N LEU A 128 -9.65 -7.51 14.38
CA LEU A 128 -10.93 -6.96 14.85
C LEU A 128 -10.70 -5.80 15.80
N GLU A 129 -9.76 -5.93 16.75
CA GLU A 129 -9.39 -4.86 17.66
C GLU A 129 -8.88 -3.63 16.92
N SER A 130 -7.95 -3.83 15.98
CA SER A 130 -7.43 -2.74 15.13
C SER A 130 -8.52 -2.07 14.31
N PHE A 131 -9.42 -2.84 13.70
CA PHE A 131 -10.56 -2.31 12.95
C PHE A 131 -11.47 -1.46 13.84
N PHE A 132 -11.82 -1.96 15.01
CA PHE A 132 -12.68 -1.28 15.95
C PHE A 132 -12.04 0.01 16.49
N ASP A 133 -10.74 -0.01 16.78
CA ASP A 133 -9.99 1.17 17.21
C ASP A 133 -9.84 2.21 16.11
N ILE A 134 -9.66 1.80 14.84
CA ILE A 134 -9.69 2.73 13.69
C ILE A 134 -11.04 3.44 13.64
N CYS A 135 -12.16 2.71 13.71
CA CYS A 135 -13.49 3.31 13.71
C CYS A 135 -13.67 4.32 14.85
N ARG A 136 -13.24 3.97 16.07
CA ARG A 136 -13.31 4.85 17.23
C ARG A 136 -12.46 6.11 17.09
N ASN A 137 -11.23 5.98 16.59
CA ASN A 137 -10.34 7.12 16.36
C ASN A 137 -10.91 8.06 15.27
N GLU A 138 -11.48 7.51 14.20
CA GLU A 138 -12.12 8.31 13.15
C GLU A 138 -13.34 9.07 13.69
N ILE A 139 -14.20 8.46 14.51
CA ILE A 139 -15.32 9.15 15.15
C ILE A 139 -14.83 10.31 16.01
N CYS A 140 -13.79 10.08 16.81
CA CYS A 140 -13.21 11.12 17.67
C CYS A 140 -12.69 12.30 16.83
N ASN A 141 -12.00 12.03 15.75
CA ASN A 141 -11.43 13.06 14.87
C ASN A 141 -12.52 13.83 14.11
N GLU A 142 -13.51 13.12 13.57
CA GLU A 142 -14.62 13.73 12.78
C GLU A 142 -15.50 14.63 13.65
N ASN A 143 -15.74 14.26 14.91
CA ASN A 143 -16.61 14.97 15.83
C ASN A 143 -15.87 15.88 16.81
N HIS A 144 -14.53 15.91 16.78
CA HIS A 144 -13.67 16.63 17.74
C HIS A 144 -13.99 16.30 19.21
N ILE A 145 -14.17 15.00 19.50
CA ILE A 145 -14.50 14.49 20.85
C ILE A 145 -13.42 13.56 21.41
N ASP A 146 -13.34 13.47 22.72
CA ASP A 146 -12.50 12.50 23.41
C ASP A 146 -13.05 11.08 23.32
N LYS A 147 -12.17 10.08 23.38
CA LYS A 147 -12.57 8.64 23.43
C LYS A 147 -13.56 8.32 24.56
N LYS A 148 -13.57 9.10 25.64
CA LYS A 148 -14.50 8.95 26.76
C LYS A 148 -15.94 9.38 26.44
N ALA A 149 -16.11 10.20 25.41
CA ALA A 149 -17.44 10.69 24.96
C ALA A 149 -18.06 9.78 23.88
N LEU A 150 -17.37 8.72 23.48
CA LEU A 150 -17.91 7.73 22.53
C LEU A 150 -19.07 6.98 23.18
N ASN A 151 -20.14 6.81 22.40
CA ASN A 151 -21.29 5.99 22.76
C ASN A 151 -21.62 5.01 21.61
N ASP A 152 -22.43 4.01 21.92
CA ASP A 152 -22.80 2.95 20.98
C ASP A 152 -23.48 3.51 19.71
N THR A 153 -24.29 4.56 19.83
CA THR A 153 -24.98 5.16 18.69
C THR A 153 -24.00 5.70 17.64
N LEU A 154 -22.95 6.40 18.07
CA LEU A 154 -21.91 6.91 17.15
C LEU A 154 -21.12 5.77 16.50
N ILE A 155 -20.83 4.72 17.29
CA ILE A 155 -20.14 3.53 16.77
C ILE A 155 -21.01 2.82 15.73
N GLU A 156 -22.31 2.60 16.00
CA GLU A 156 -23.25 1.97 15.07
C GLU A 156 -23.41 2.78 13.78
N GLN A 157 -23.52 4.10 13.87
CA GLN A 157 -23.55 4.96 12.69
C GLN A 157 -22.29 4.82 11.84
N LYS A 158 -21.11 4.80 12.48
CA LYS A 158 -19.82 4.62 11.77
C LYS A 158 -19.75 3.25 11.11
N LEU A 159 -20.08 2.17 11.81
CA LEU A 159 -20.08 0.81 11.28
C LEU A 159 -21.05 0.65 10.10
N THR A 160 -22.24 1.25 10.20
CA THR A 160 -23.24 1.27 9.10
C THR A 160 -22.71 2.01 7.87
N ASN A 161 -22.06 3.16 8.07
CA ASN A 161 -21.39 3.89 6.99
C ASN A 161 -20.27 3.05 6.34
N CYS A 162 -19.44 2.39 7.14
CA CYS A 162 -18.39 1.50 6.66
C CYS A 162 -18.96 0.37 5.77
N ILE A 163 -20.08 -0.25 6.17
CA ILE A 163 -20.76 -1.26 5.36
C ILE A 163 -21.15 -0.70 3.99
N GLY A 164 -21.76 0.49 3.96
CA GLY A 164 -22.16 1.15 2.70
C GLY A 164 -20.97 1.38 1.75
N ILE A 165 -19.86 1.87 2.30
CA ILE A 165 -18.63 2.14 1.55
C ILE A 165 -17.98 0.85 1.05
N TYR A 166 -17.80 -0.13 1.92
CA TYR A 166 -17.11 -1.38 1.57
C TYR A 166 -17.92 -2.27 0.63
N LYS A 167 -19.27 -2.26 0.71
CA LYS A 167 -20.11 -2.98 -0.26
C LYS A 167 -19.95 -2.49 -1.69
N ALA A 168 -19.62 -1.21 -1.86
CA ALA A 168 -19.43 -0.59 -3.18
C ALA A 168 -17.97 -0.70 -3.69
N ALA A 169 -17.05 -1.23 -2.89
CA ALA A 169 -15.64 -1.32 -3.23
C ALA A 169 -15.27 -2.68 -3.84
N ASP A 170 -14.13 -2.70 -4.57
CA ASP A 170 -13.59 -3.91 -5.18
C ASP A 170 -13.21 -4.94 -4.12
N LYS A 171 -13.64 -6.18 -4.32
CA LYS A 171 -13.33 -7.29 -3.42
C LYS A 171 -11.96 -7.89 -3.67
N CYS A 172 -11.40 -8.48 -2.61
CA CYS A 172 -10.26 -9.37 -2.70
C CYS A 172 -10.68 -10.70 -3.35
N PRO A 173 -9.81 -11.35 -4.15
CA PRO A 173 -10.18 -12.55 -4.92
C PRO A 173 -10.81 -13.66 -4.10
N ASP A 174 -10.25 -13.98 -2.93
CA ASP A 174 -10.76 -15.08 -2.09
C ASP A 174 -12.10 -14.78 -1.44
N PHE A 175 -12.46 -13.52 -1.32
CA PHE A 175 -13.73 -13.10 -0.70
C PHE A 175 -14.87 -12.97 -1.71
N ASP A 176 -14.63 -13.14 -3.01
CA ASP A 176 -15.71 -13.09 -4.02
C ASP A 176 -16.74 -14.20 -3.83
N SER A 177 -16.28 -15.40 -3.44
CA SER A 177 -17.12 -16.56 -3.19
C SER A 177 -17.46 -16.80 -1.72
N TYR A 178 -16.83 -16.07 -0.79
CA TYR A 178 -17.04 -16.24 0.65
C TYR A 178 -18.25 -15.45 1.14
N SER A 179 -19.20 -16.14 1.78
CA SER A 179 -20.45 -15.53 2.22
C SER A 179 -20.39 -14.97 3.63
N LEU A 180 -21.13 -13.87 3.87
CA LEU A 180 -21.30 -13.29 5.21
C LEU A 180 -21.86 -14.33 6.21
N VAL A 181 -22.73 -15.23 5.76
CA VAL A 181 -23.33 -16.29 6.61
C VAL A 181 -22.26 -17.25 7.11
N ASN A 182 -21.37 -17.70 6.24
CA ASN A 182 -20.25 -18.58 6.61
C ASN A 182 -19.27 -17.85 7.55
N PHE A 183 -18.97 -16.59 7.25
CA PHE A 183 -18.11 -15.76 8.10
C PHE A 183 -18.69 -15.61 9.50
N LYS A 184 -19.97 -15.24 9.63
CA LYS A 184 -20.63 -15.10 10.93
C LYS A 184 -20.59 -16.41 11.72
N LYS A 185 -20.87 -17.54 11.07
CA LYS A 185 -20.82 -18.87 11.70
C LYS A 185 -19.41 -19.22 12.19
N TYR A 186 -18.39 -18.93 11.39
CA TYR A 186 -16.98 -19.23 11.74
C TYR A 186 -16.46 -18.36 12.86
N THR A 187 -16.85 -17.08 12.91
CA THR A 187 -16.31 -16.06 13.82
C THR A 187 -17.18 -15.79 15.04
N GLU A 188 -18.37 -16.43 15.14
CA GLU A 188 -19.41 -16.16 16.14
C GLU A 188 -18.85 -15.98 17.57
N THR A 189 -18.16 -17.01 18.07
CA THR A 189 -17.61 -17.01 19.45
C THR A 189 -16.57 -15.89 19.63
N SER A 190 -15.69 -15.70 18.65
CA SER A 190 -14.60 -14.72 18.73
C SER A 190 -15.12 -13.29 18.75
N ILE A 191 -16.09 -12.96 17.88
CA ILE A 191 -16.68 -11.62 17.81
C ILE A 191 -17.59 -11.35 19.01
N GLN A 192 -18.36 -12.34 19.45
CA GLN A 192 -19.21 -12.21 20.65
C GLN A 192 -18.36 -11.91 21.91
N ASN A 193 -17.27 -12.66 22.11
CA ASN A 193 -16.37 -12.43 23.24
C ASN A 193 -15.73 -11.03 23.18
N PHE A 194 -15.29 -10.62 22.00
CA PHE A 194 -14.73 -9.28 21.81
C PHE A 194 -15.76 -8.18 22.09
N ALA A 195 -16.97 -8.30 21.57
CA ALA A 195 -18.04 -7.33 21.78
C ALA A 195 -18.40 -7.21 23.28
N ASN A 196 -18.50 -8.33 23.99
CA ASN A 196 -18.74 -8.36 25.44
C ASN A 196 -17.63 -7.64 26.21
N GLU A 197 -16.35 -7.86 25.86
CA GLU A 197 -15.21 -7.18 26.50
C GLU A 197 -15.20 -5.67 26.25
N LYS A 198 -15.62 -5.24 25.07
CA LYS A 198 -15.70 -3.81 24.73
C LYS A 198 -17.01 -3.15 25.19
N GLY A 199 -17.97 -3.92 25.71
CA GLY A 199 -19.29 -3.46 26.14
C GLY A 199 -20.19 -3.04 24.98
N PHE A 200 -19.94 -3.54 23.76
CA PHE A 200 -20.69 -3.20 22.55
C PHE A 200 -21.81 -4.21 22.31
N ALA A 201 -23.06 -3.71 22.25
CA ALA A 201 -24.23 -4.59 22.23
C ALA A 201 -24.56 -5.18 20.84
N ASN A 202 -24.32 -4.43 19.76
CA ASN A 202 -24.75 -4.80 18.42
C ASN A 202 -23.71 -5.67 17.70
N VAL A 203 -23.59 -6.93 18.14
CA VAL A 203 -22.63 -7.91 17.65
C VAL A 203 -22.83 -8.22 16.16
N ASP A 204 -24.08 -8.23 15.70
CA ASP A 204 -24.42 -8.54 14.30
C ASP A 204 -23.90 -7.47 13.34
N LEU A 205 -24.09 -6.20 13.72
CA LEU A 205 -23.57 -5.06 12.94
C LEU A 205 -22.01 -5.03 12.93
N LEU A 206 -21.39 -5.33 14.07
CA LEU A 206 -19.92 -5.43 14.17
C LEU A 206 -19.40 -6.55 13.24
N SER A 207 -20.02 -7.73 13.28
CA SER A 207 -19.65 -8.86 12.44
C SER A 207 -19.80 -8.54 10.95
N GLU A 208 -20.91 -7.92 10.55
CA GLU A 208 -21.17 -7.55 9.16
C GLU A 208 -20.16 -6.49 8.67
N SER A 209 -19.93 -5.44 9.45
CA SER A 209 -18.97 -4.37 9.07
C SER A 209 -17.54 -4.89 8.96
N PHE A 210 -17.13 -5.76 9.88
CA PHE A 210 -15.82 -6.38 9.86
C PHE A 210 -15.64 -7.34 8.67
N PHE A 211 -16.66 -8.12 8.32
CA PHE A 211 -16.65 -8.95 7.11
C PHE A 211 -16.39 -8.11 5.85
N TYR A 212 -17.13 -7.01 5.67
CA TYR A 212 -16.92 -6.16 4.49
C TYR A 212 -15.56 -5.46 4.49
N TYR A 213 -15.05 -5.03 5.66
CA TYR A 213 -13.67 -4.52 5.78
C TYR A 213 -12.62 -5.55 5.33
N LEU A 214 -12.79 -6.82 5.72
CA LEU A 214 -11.89 -7.89 5.29
C LEU A 214 -12.04 -8.22 3.80
N SER A 215 -13.24 -8.09 3.25
CA SER A 215 -13.54 -8.48 1.88
C SER A 215 -12.97 -7.56 0.80
N VAL A 216 -12.67 -6.29 1.11
CA VAL A 216 -12.29 -5.29 0.11
C VAL A 216 -10.78 -5.11 -0.02
N LYS A 217 -10.34 -4.57 -1.17
CA LYS A 217 -8.92 -4.29 -1.48
C LYS A 217 -8.39 -3.09 -0.70
N THR A 218 -8.40 -3.17 0.63
CA THR A 218 -7.83 -2.18 1.52
C THR A 218 -6.70 -2.79 2.34
N LEU A 219 -5.71 -1.98 2.72
CA LEU A 219 -4.69 -2.42 3.66
C LEU A 219 -5.31 -2.63 5.04
N THR A 220 -4.79 -3.62 5.75
CA THR A 220 -5.10 -3.87 7.17
C THR A 220 -3.94 -3.39 8.04
N TYR A 221 -4.16 -3.29 9.34
CA TYR A 221 -3.14 -2.88 10.30
C TYR A 221 -1.85 -3.72 10.19
N SER A 222 -1.99 -5.04 10.01
CA SER A 222 -0.85 -5.93 9.76
C SER A 222 -0.93 -6.51 8.35
N TYR A 223 -0.06 -6.03 7.48
CA TYR A 223 0.07 -6.53 6.12
C TYR A 223 1.55 -6.66 5.73
N THR A 224 1.81 -7.44 4.71
CA THR A 224 3.09 -7.49 4.00
C THR A 224 2.89 -7.12 2.55
N GLY A 225 3.75 -6.26 2.03
CA GLY A 225 3.89 -6.12 0.59
C GLY A 225 4.92 -7.12 0.07
N LEU A 226 4.49 -7.93 -0.89
CA LEU A 226 5.34 -8.85 -1.65
C LEU A 226 5.48 -8.30 -3.06
N VAL A 227 6.68 -7.91 -3.45
CA VAL A 227 6.92 -7.38 -4.79
C VAL A 227 7.64 -8.43 -5.62
N PHE A 228 6.89 -9.08 -6.51
CA PHE A 228 7.43 -10.03 -7.48
C PHE A 228 8.04 -9.28 -8.63
N VAL A 229 9.25 -9.68 -9.05
CA VAL A 229 9.98 -8.97 -10.09
C VAL A 229 10.80 -9.94 -10.93
N GLY A 230 10.88 -9.68 -12.21
CA GLY A 230 11.66 -10.48 -13.15
C GLY A 230 10.95 -10.78 -14.44
N TYR A 231 11.14 -11.99 -14.96
CA TYR A 231 10.66 -12.41 -16.28
C TYR A 231 9.98 -13.77 -16.21
N GLY A 232 8.87 -13.92 -16.92
CA GLY A 232 8.39 -15.24 -17.31
C GLY A 232 9.21 -15.79 -18.49
N GLU A 233 9.10 -17.09 -18.76
CA GLU A 233 9.88 -17.79 -19.78
C GLU A 233 9.68 -17.20 -21.19
N LYS A 234 8.48 -16.67 -21.50
CA LYS A 234 8.16 -16.05 -22.78
C LYS A 234 8.13 -14.52 -22.74
N GLU A 235 8.46 -13.91 -21.62
CA GLU A 235 8.56 -12.46 -21.52
C GLU A 235 9.95 -11.99 -21.96
N ILE A 236 9.97 -11.04 -22.89
CA ILE A 236 11.19 -10.42 -23.39
C ILE A 236 11.66 -9.32 -22.45
N TYR A 237 10.71 -8.61 -21.85
CA TYR A 237 10.94 -7.47 -20.96
C TYR A 237 10.53 -7.78 -19.52
N PRO A 238 11.20 -7.15 -18.53
CA PRO A 238 10.87 -7.38 -17.13
C PRO A 238 9.53 -6.79 -16.73
N SER A 239 8.96 -7.38 -15.72
CA SER A 239 7.77 -6.89 -15.03
C SER A 239 7.99 -6.84 -13.53
N LEU A 240 7.19 -6.03 -12.85
CA LEU A 240 7.14 -5.91 -11.40
C LEU A 240 5.68 -5.91 -10.95
N ILE A 241 5.32 -6.80 -10.02
CA ILE A 241 3.95 -7.01 -9.57
C ILE A 241 3.91 -6.97 -8.03
N PRO A 242 3.42 -5.89 -7.44
CA PRO A 242 3.25 -5.81 -6.00
C PRO A 242 1.94 -6.44 -5.55
N VAL A 243 2.02 -7.26 -4.51
CA VAL A 243 0.88 -7.93 -3.87
C VAL A 243 0.84 -7.53 -2.41
N ASN A 244 -0.27 -7.00 -1.96
CA ASN A 244 -0.53 -6.76 -0.55
C ASN A 244 -1.25 -7.96 0.06
N ILE A 245 -0.71 -8.49 1.14
CA ILE A 245 -1.26 -9.65 1.85
C ILE A 245 -1.40 -9.32 3.34
N SER A 246 -2.59 -9.53 3.89
CA SER A 246 -2.83 -9.36 5.33
C SER A 246 -2.33 -10.56 6.11
N SER A 247 -1.81 -10.34 7.32
CA SER A 247 -1.42 -11.41 8.23
C SER A 247 -2.65 -12.07 8.87
N LEU A 248 -3.59 -12.52 8.04
CA LEU A 248 -4.84 -13.12 8.49
C LEU A 248 -5.37 -14.13 7.47
N VAL A 249 -5.70 -15.31 7.95
CA VAL A 249 -6.51 -16.31 7.26
C VAL A 249 -7.77 -16.56 8.07
N VAL A 250 -8.93 -16.50 7.43
CA VAL A 250 -10.24 -16.72 8.06
C VAL A 250 -10.98 -17.81 7.30
N ASP A 251 -11.28 -18.92 7.97
CA ASP A 251 -11.98 -20.04 7.36
C ASP A 251 -11.35 -20.50 6.02
N GLY A 252 -10.01 -20.50 5.98
CA GLY A 252 -9.23 -20.82 4.77
C GLY A 252 -9.15 -19.71 3.73
N HIS A 253 -9.78 -18.57 3.94
CA HIS A 253 -9.74 -17.43 3.01
C HIS A 253 -8.65 -16.44 3.41
N LEU A 254 -7.85 -16.04 2.43
CA LEU A 254 -6.71 -15.15 2.58
C LEU A 254 -7.04 -13.77 1.99
N LYS A 255 -6.85 -12.71 2.79
CA LYS A 255 -6.99 -11.35 2.28
C LYS A 255 -5.73 -10.93 1.55
N TYR A 256 -5.76 -10.90 0.22
CA TYR A 256 -4.70 -10.37 -0.63
C TYR A 256 -5.26 -9.68 -1.87
N PHE A 257 -4.46 -8.79 -2.45
CA PHE A 257 -4.77 -8.17 -3.74
C PHE A 257 -3.49 -7.64 -4.40
N ILE A 258 -3.51 -7.59 -5.73
CA ILE A 258 -2.45 -6.94 -6.52
C ILE A 258 -2.68 -5.42 -6.46
N ASP A 259 -1.65 -4.67 -6.11
CA ASP A 259 -1.66 -3.21 -6.19
C ASP A 259 -1.47 -2.79 -7.66
N GLN A 260 -2.58 -2.69 -8.38
CA GLN A 260 -2.60 -2.38 -9.81
C GLN A 260 -1.98 -1.02 -10.15
N THR A 261 -1.96 -0.08 -9.20
CA THR A 261 -1.41 1.26 -9.43
C THR A 261 0.11 1.27 -9.49
N ASN A 262 0.75 0.27 -8.89
CA ASN A 262 2.20 0.11 -8.82
C ASN A 262 2.72 -1.08 -9.63
N VAL A 263 1.88 -1.73 -10.44
CA VAL A 263 2.35 -2.73 -11.43
C VAL A 263 3.18 -2.01 -12.49
N ALA A 264 4.40 -2.47 -12.70
CA ALA A 264 5.27 -1.97 -13.76
C ALA A 264 5.53 -3.06 -14.79
N LYS A 265 5.26 -2.74 -16.04
CA LYS A 265 5.54 -3.61 -17.19
C LYS A 265 6.29 -2.81 -18.25
N ILE A 266 7.48 -3.29 -18.59
CA ILE A 266 8.22 -2.74 -19.71
C ILE A 266 7.68 -3.37 -20.99
N SER A 267 7.51 -2.56 -22.04
CA SER A 267 7.01 -3.04 -23.32
C SER A 267 7.57 -2.22 -24.48
N GLU A 268 7.42 -2.73 -25.69
CA GLU A 268 7.93 -2.08 -26.90
C GLU A 268 7.21 -0.75 -27.19
N HIS A 269 5.90 -0.71 -26.97
CA HIS A 269 5.04 0.43 -27.27
C HIS A 269 4.53 1.18 -26.02
N GLY A 270 4.97 0.77 -24.83
CA GLY A 270 4.59 1.37 -23.55
C GLY A 270 5.77 2.03 -22.83
N SER A 271 5.86 1.78 -21.53
CA SER A 271 6.95 2.32 -20.70
C SER A 271 8.28 1.67 -21.06
N TRP A 272 9.31 2.46 -21.33
CA TRP A 272 10.67 2.01 -21.64
C TRP A 272 11.53 1.85 -20.40
N ALA A 273 11.21 2.59 -19.36
CA ALA A 273 11.83 2.49 -18.04
C ALA A 273 10.85 2.86 -16.95
N VAL A 274 11.05 2.32 -15.75
CA VAL A 274 10.25 2.61 -14.55
C VAL A 274 11.15 2.59 -13.33
N ILE A 275 10.92 3.53 -12.42
CA ILE A 275 11.48 3.54 -11.06
C ILE A 275 10.30 3.40 -10.10
N SER A 276 10.25 2.29 -9.35
CA SER A 276 9.15 1.95 -8.44
C SER A 276 9.64 1.86 -7.00
N PRO A 277 9.51 2.93 -6.21
CA PRO A 277 9.79 2.88 -4.77
C PRO A 277 8.60 2.30 -4.00
N PHE A 278 8.89 1.56 -2.91
CA PHE A 278 7.91 0.99 -2.00
C PHE A 278 8.24 1.33 -0.55
N ALA A 279 7.23 1.32 0.30
CA ALA A 279 7.28 1.63 1.73
C ALA A 279 7.71 3.08 2.00
N GLN A 280 8.96 3.38 2.28
CA GLN A 280 9.44 4.75 2.46
C GLN A 280 9.71 5.42 1.10
N VAL A 281 8.63 5.85 0.46
CA VAL A 281 8.68 6.32 -0.94
C VAL A 281 9.03 7.80 -1.10
N ASP A 282 8.89 8.61 -0.04
CA ASP A 282 8.94 10.07 -0.09
C ASP A 282 10.27 10.63 -0.59
N VAL A 283 11.41 10.07 -0.16
CA VAL A 283 12.74 10.52 -0.60
C VAL A 283 12.94 10.24 -2.09
N VAL A 284 12.67 9.01 -2.52
CA VAL A 284 12.81 8.61 -3.93
C VAL A 284 11.83 9.39 -4.81
N GLN A 285 10.58 9.56 -4.36
CA GLN A 285 9.60 10.36 -5.09
C GLN A 285 9.99 11.84 -5.15
N THR A 286 10.62 12.37 -4.11
CA THR A 286 11.16 13.75 -4.15
C THR A 286 12.17 13.92 -5.27
N ILE A 287 13.08 12.96 -5.45
CA ILE A 287 14.06 12.98 -6.54
C ILE A 287 13.38 12.86 -7.90
N ILE A 288 12.44 11.89 -8.04
CA ILE A 288 11.74 11.64 -9.30
C ILE A 288 10.86 12.83 -9.70
N ARG A 289 10.18 13.48 -8.75
CA ARG A 289 9.20 14.55 -9.03
C ARG A 289 9.76 15.95 -8.87
N GLY A 290 10.93 16.11 -8.25
CA GLY A 290 11.50 17.41 -7.92
C GLY A 290 10.86 18.10 -6.71
N ILE A 291 9.92 17.45 -6.04
CA ILE A 291 9.20 17.97 -4.87
C ILE A 291 8.82 16.84 -3.92
N ASN A 292 8.85 17.13 -2.61
CA ASN A 292 8.34 16.17 -1.62
C ASN A 292 6.82 16.01 -1.75
N PRO A 293 6.29 14.76 -1.80
CA PRO A 293 4.86 14.51 -1.97
C PRO A 293 3.97 15.21 -0.93
N SER A 294 4.36 15.17 0.35
CA SER A 294 3.58 15.84 1.42
C SER A 294 3.58 17.36 1.26
N PHE A 295 4.67 17.94 0.77
CA PHE A 295 4.72 19.37 0.49
C PHE A 295 3.88 19.74 -0.75
N GLN A 296 3.84 18.87 -1.76
CA GLN A 296 2.96 19.01 -2.91
C GLN A 296 1.49 19.04 -2.49
N ASP A 297 1.07 18.16 -1.58
CA ASP A 297 -0.29 18.14 -1.03
C ASP A 297 -0.62 19.43 -0.28
N ILE A 298 0.33 19.99 0.48
CA ILE A 298 0.17 21.29 1.15
C ILE A 298 -0.06 22.39 0.11
N ILE A 299 0.75 22.43 -0.96
CA ILE A 299 0.57 23.42 -2.05
C ILE A 299 -0.83 23.30 -2.66
N TYR A 300 -1.30 22.08 -2.97
CA TYR A 300 -2.62 21.87 -3.57
C TYR A 300 -3.75 22.31 -2.63
N ASN A 301 -3.63 22.00 -1.34
CA ASN A 301 -4.58 22.45 -0.33
C ASN A 301 -4.59 23.99 -0.19
N VAL A 302 -3.43 24.64 -0.22
CA VAL A 302 -3.32 26.10 -0.18
C VAL A 302 -3.96 26.72 -1.41
N ILE A 303 -3.72 26.19 -2.60
CA ILE A 303 -4.36 26.65 -3.85
C ILE A 303 -5.89 26.55 -3.72
N GLY A 304 -6.42 25.40 -3.27
CA GLY A 304 -7.85 25.18 -3.09
C GLY A 304 -8.45 26.20 -2.12
N LYS A 305 -7.88 26.34 -0.93
CA LYS A 305 -8.34 27.30 0.08
C LYS A 305 -8.24 28.75 -0.40
N SER A 306 -7.23 29.12 -1.16
CA SER A 306 -7.07 30.46 -1.71
C SER A 306 -8.17 30.79 -2.72
N ILE A 307 -8.52 29.84 -3.59
CA ILE A 307 -9.64 29.99 -4.55
C ILE A 307 -10.97 30.14 -3.81
N GLU A 308 -11.21 29.33 -2.77
CA GLU A 308 -12.41 29.43 -1.94
C GLU A 308 -12.48 30.79 -1.23
N SER A 309 -11.44 31.20 -0.52
CA SER A 309 -11.36 32.44 0.23
C SER A 309 -11.53 33.67 -0.69
N TYR A 310 -10.93 33.63 -1.89
CA TYR A 310 -11.07 34.72 -2.87
C TYR A 310 -12.49 34.79 -3.41
N THR A 311 -13.12 33.65 -3.68
CA THR A 311 -14.52 33.59 -4.10
C THR A 311 -15.44 34.13 -3.03
N ASP A 312 -15.23 33.76 -1.77
CA ASP A 312 -16.06 34.21 -0.63
C ASP A 312 -15.89 35.73 -0.40
N ALA A 313 -14.67 36.27 -0.56
CA ALA A 313 -14.43 37.72 -0.47
C ALA A 313 -15.18 38.49 -1.56
N ILE A 314 -15.14 38.04 -2.81
CA ILE A 314 -15.84 38.68 -3.93
C ILE A 314 -17.37 38.63 -3.70
N THR A 315 -17.90 37.44 -3.40
CA THR A 315 -19.33 37.26 -3.18
C THR A 315 -19.81 38.02 -1.95
N GLY A 316 -19.01 38.13 -0.90
CA GLY A 316 -19.31 38.92 0.30
C GLY A 316 -19.36 40.45 0.02
N ILE A 317 -18.67 40.95 -1.01
CA ILE A 317 -18.78 42.33 -1.48
C ILE A 317 -20.07 42.47 -2.29
N LEU A 318 -20.32 41.57 -3.22
CA LEU A 318 -21.48 41.60 -4.12
C LEU A 318 -22.82 41.43 -3.39
N ASP A 319 -22.86 40.64 -2.32
CA ASP A 319 -24.08 40.42 -1.53
C ASP A 319 -24.57 41.67 -0.77
N LYS A 320 -23.73 42.68 -0.67
CA LYS A 320 -24.12 43.98 -0.01
C LYS A 320 -25.01 44.88 -0.88
N ASP A 321 -25.02 44.64 -2.19
CA ASP A 321 -25.83 45.40 -3.11
C ASP A 321 -26.90 44.50 -3.76
N PRO A 322 -28.20 44.76 -3.55
CA PRO A 322 -29.29 43.97 -4.13
C PRO A 322 -29.21 43.79 -5.66
N SER A 323 -28.61 44.75 -6.37
CA SER A 323 -28.49 44.71 -7.83
C SER A 323 -27.45 43.67 -8.30
N THR A 324 -26.54 43.20 -7.43
CA THR A 324 -25.45 42.28 -7.75
C THR A 324 -25.66 40.86 -7.20
N ILE A 325 -26.76 40.58 -6.52
CA ILE A 325 -27.06 39.26 -5.92
C ILE A 325 -27.09 38.15 -6.97
N SER A 326 -27.63 38.42 -8.17
CA SER A 326 -27.65 37.41 -9.25
C SER A 326 -26.24 37.03 -9.73
N VAL A 327 -25.33 38.00 -9.76
CA VAL A 327 -23.92 37.79 -10.12
C VAL A 327 -23.21 37.01 -9.00
N SER A 328 -23.44 37.37 -7.75
CA SER A 328 -22.92 36.64 -6.59
C SER A 328 -23.35 35.14 -6.61
N THR A 329 -24.62 34.91 -6.87
CA THR A 329 -25.18 33.54 -6.98
C THR A 329 -24.52 32.76 -8.12
N ALA A 330 -24.33 33.40 -9.28
CA ALA A 330 -23.63 32.78 -10.40
C ALA A 330 -22.17 32.42 -10.06
N ILE A 331 -21.44 33.30 -9.37
CA ILE A 331 -20.05 33.04 -8.92
C ILE A 331 -19.99 31.90 -7.89
N LYS A 332 -20.94 31.87 -6.93
CA LYS A 332 -21.04 30.75 -5.97
C LYS A 332 -21.31 29.42 -6.66
N GLY A 333 -22.00 29.42 -7.78
CA GLY A 333 -22.31 28.23 -8.59
C GLY A 333 -21.19 27.79 -9.53
N LEU A 334 -20.06 28.51 -9.64
CA LEU A 334 -18.93 28.08 -10.47
C LEU A 334 -18.32 26.80 -9.95
N ASP A 335 -17.92 25.92 -10.89
CA ASP A 335 -17.20 24.67 -10.57
C ASP A 335 -15.75 24.95 -10.19
N LYS A 336 -15.53 25.30 -8.92
CA LYS A 336 -14.21 25.57 -8.35
C LYS A 336 -13.30 24.36 -8.43
N GLN A 337 -13.86 23.16 -8.32
CA GLN A 337 -13.09 21.92 -8.37
C GLN A 337 -12.47 21.70 -9.75
N SER A 338 -13.17 22.04 -10.80
CA SER A 338 -12.63 22.01 -12.17
C SER A 338 -11.44 22.96 -12.34
N VAL A 339 -11.51 24.16 -11.76
CA VAL A 339 -10.39 25.14 -11.79
C VAL A 339 -9.19 24.61 -11.02
N ILE A 340 -9.38 24.11 -9.79
CA ILE A 340 -8.31 23.52 -8.97
C ILE A 340 -7.68 22.35 -9.71
N LYS A 341 -8.49 21.45 -10.28
CA LYS A 341 -8.02 20.32 -11.07
C LYS A 341 -7.23 20.76 -12.29
N GLY A 342 -7.63 21.84 -12.98
CA GLY A 342 -6.87 22.40 -14.10
C GLY A 342 -5.49 22.87 -13.69
N ILE A 343 -5.39 23.64 -12.60
CA ILE A 343 -4.11 24.15 -12.06
C ILE A 343 -3.22 23.01 -11.63
N THR A 344 -3.71 22.05 -10.82
CA THR A 344 -2.91 20.92 -10.33
C THR A 344 -2.46 20.00 -11.46
N THR A 345 -3.29 19.81 -12.50
CA THR A 345 -2.91 19.06 -13.71
C THR A 345 -1.77 19.73 -14.44
N GLN A 346 -1.80 21.06 -14.61
CA GLN A 346 -0.71 21.80 -15.26
C GLN A 346 0.58 21.72 -14.45
N ILE A 347 0.51 21.90 -13.13
CA ILE A 347 1.70 21.74 -12.25
C ILE A 347 2.30 20.33 -12.40
N ASN A 348 1.47 19.28 -12.36
CA ASN A 348 1.94 17.91 -12.52
C ASN A 348 2.59 17.68 -13.89
N LYS A 349 2.06 18.28 -14.95
CA LYS A 349 2.63 18.19 -16.29
C LYS A 349 4.03 18.85 -16.37
N GLU A 350 4.18 20.02 -15.77
CA GLU A 350 5.49 20.70 -15.74
C GLU A 350 6.51 19.92 -14.89
N MET A 351 6.10 19.43 -13.72
CA MET A 351 6.95 18.58 -12.87
C MET A 351 7.38 17.32 -13.62
N PHE A 352 6.48 16.65 -14.30
CA PHE A 352 6.82 15.49 -15.11
C PHE A 352 7.83 15.83 -16.21
N SER A 353 7.60 16.92 -16.95
CA SER A 353 8.48 17.35 -18.04
C SER A 353 9.88 17.73 -17.58
N LEU A 354 9.98 18.44 -16.44
CA LEU A 354 11.25 19.00 -15.95
C LEU A 354 12.08 18.00 -15.14
N TYR A 355 11.43 17.08 -14.41
CA TYR A 355 12.11 16.19 -13.46
C TYR A 355 11.95 14.71 -13.83
N SER A 356 10.71 14.20 -13.92
CA SER A 356 10.49 12.77 -14.09
C SER A 356 10.93 12.26 -15.46
N LYS A 357 10.56 12.95 -16.53
CA LYS A 357 10.84 12.52 -17.90
C LYS A 357 12.34 12.41 -18.20
N PRO A 358 13.20 13.42 -17.91
CA PRO A 358 14.63 13.32 -18.15
C PRO A 358 15.29 12.16 -17.40
N LEU A 359 14.84 11.90 -16.15
CA LEU A 359 15.33 10.79 -15.35
C LEU A 359 14.94 9.45 -15.95
N ILE A 360 13.67 9.28 -16.33
CA ILE A 360 13.17 8.05 -16.96
C ILE A 360 13.87 7.81 -18.32
N ASP A 361 14.05 8.86 -19.12
CA ASP A 361 14.76 8.78 -20.41
C ASP A 361 16.22 8.32 -20.19
N THR A 362 16.89 8.78 -19.14
CA THR A 362 18.23 8.31 -18.76
C THR A 362 18.19 6.83 -18.37
N VAL A 363 17.30 6.43 -17.47
CA VAL A 363 17.18 5.03 -17.02
C VAL A 363 16.91 4.07 -18.16
N ALA A 364 16.18 4.51 -19.21
CA ALA A 364 15.91 3.69 -20.38
C ALA A 364 17.17 3.22 -21.14
N HIS A 365 18.30 3.91 -20.94
CA HIS A 365 19.56 3.63 -21.63
C HIS A 365 20.66 3.09 -20.70
N LEU A 366 20.42 3.01 -19.39
CA LEU A 366 21.38 2.47 -18.43
C LEU A 366 21.62 0.97 -18.66
N ASP A 367 22.84 0.54 -18.45
CA ASP A 367 23.15 -0.87 -18.34
C ASP A 367 22.76 -1.43 -16.95
N LYS A 368 22.94 -2.74 -16.76
CA LYS A 368 22.54 -3.42 -15.52
C LYS A 368 23.33 -2.96 -14.30
N GLU A 369 24.62 -2.61 -14.44
CA GLU A 369 25.48 -2.19 -13.35
C GLU A 369 25.10 -0.77 -12.90
N ASP A 370 24.88 0.12 -13.84
CA ASP A 370 24.43 1.49 -13.55
C ASP A 370 23.03 1.52 -12.93
N MET A 371 22.10 0.65 -13.39
CA MET A 371 20.79 0.49 -12.78
C MET A 371 20.88 -0.02 -11.33
N ALA A 372 21.77 -0.96 -11.07
CA ALA A 372 22.04 -1.47 -9.74
C ALA A 372 22.60 -0.38 -8.83
N ASN A 373 23.62 0.37 -9.30
CA ASN A 373 24.20 1.52 -8.59
C ASN A 373 23.16 2.61 -8.31
N MET A 374 22.25 2.86 -9.24
CA MET A 374 21.15 3.81 -9.05
C MET A 374 20.17 3.34 -7.97
N ALA A 375 19.72 2.08 -8.03
CA ALA A 375 18.84 1.52 -7.01
C ALA A 375 19.46 1.58 -5.62
N GLU A 376 20.75 1.27 -5.51
CA GLU A 376 21.56 1.38 -4.30
C GLU A 376 21.62 2.80 -3.77
N SER A 377 21.86 3.75 -4.66
CA SER A 377 21.93 5.18 -4.32
C SER A 377 20.62 5.69 -3.74
N PHE A 378 19.47 5.27 -4.28
CA PHE A 378 18.16 5.63 -3.74
C PHE A 378 17.96 5.14 -2.30
N ILE A 379 18.36 3.89 -2.01
CA ILE A 379 18.27 3.35 -0.65
C ILE A 379 19.25 4.08 0.29
N SER A 380 20.48 4.35 -0.17
CA SER A 380 21.49 5.07 0.61
C SER A 380 21.04 6.49 0.95
N LEU A 381 20.44 7.21 0.00
CA LEU A 381 19.88 8.54 0.22
C LEU A 381 18.69 8.51 1.17
N THR A 382 17.80 7.52 1.03
CA THR A 382 16.68 7.35 1.97
C THR A 382 17.21 7.11 3.39
N SER A 383 18.21 6.24 3.55
CA SER A 383 18.88 5.98 4.82
C SER A 383 19.47 7.26 5.42
N LEU A 384 20.20 8.03 4.61
CA LEU A 384 20.82 9.28 5.05
C LEU A 384 19.77 10.28 5.56
N VAL A 385 18.70 10.51 4.77
CA VAL A 385 17.63 11.44 5.14
C VAL A 385 16.95 11.01 6.45
N ARG A 386 16.70 9.70 6.65
CA ARG A 386 16.10 9.21 7.89
C ARG A 386 16.98 9.40 9.12
N ARG A 387 18.29 9.23 9.00
CA ARG A 387 19.25 9.50 10.09
C ARG A 387 19.32 10.98 10.47
N MET A 388 19.04 11.87 9.53
CA MET A 388 19.04 13.33 9.77
C MET A 388 17.73 13.83 10.38
N GLN A 389 16.64 13.03 10.33
CA GLN A 389 15.36 13.40 10.92
C GLN A 389 15.34 13.08 12.43
N PRO A 390 14.71 13.91 13.28
CA PRO A 390 14.52 13.59 14.68
C PRO A 390 13.66 12.34 14.81
N GLY A 391 14.16 11.29 15.43
CA GLY A 391 13.48 10.02 15.60
C GLY A 391 14.45 8.86 15.75
N GLU A 392 13.93 7.65 15.87
CA GLU A 392 14.74 6.44 15.99
C GLU A 392 15.44 6.11 14.66
N GLU A 393 16.69 5.63 14.73
CA GLU A 393 17.41 5.09 13.56
C GLU A 393 16.67 3.87 12.99
N THR A 394 16.12 4.03 11.80
CA THR A 394 15.21 3.03 11.23
C THR A 394 15.72 2.37 9.94
N VAL A 395 16.93 2.73 9.48
CA VAL A 395 17.44 2.28 8.17
C VAL A 395 18.88 1.80 8.28
N GLY A 396 19.11 0.52 7.98
CA GLY A 396 20.43 -0.09 7.78
C GLY A 396 20.73 -0.26 6.30
N LEU A 397 22.01 -0.44 5.94
CA LEU A 397 22.42 -0.71 4.56
C LEU A 397 22.55 -2.21 4.31
N SER A 398 21.79 -2.75 3.36
CA SER A 398 22.08 -4.03 2.72
C SER A 398 21.57 -4.04 1.28
N LEU A 399 22.34 -4.65 0.42
CA LEU A 399 22.18 -4.66 -1.03
C LEU A 399 22.20 -6.06 -1.55
N ILE A 400 21.26 -6.37 -2.43
CA ILE A 400 21.27 -7.58 -3.25
C ILE A 400 20.92 -7.18 -4.68
N HIS A 401 21.76 -7.58 -5.62
CA HIS A 401 21.53 -7.41 -7.04
C HIS A 401 20.87 -8.65 -7.63
N ILE A 402 19.87 -8.43 -8.48
CA ILE A 402 19.39 -9.45 -9.40
C ILE A 402 19.54 -8.88 -10.80
N SER A 403 20.47 -9.41 -11.55
CA SER A 403 20.66 -9.08 -12.94
C SER A 403 20.23 -10.23 -13.83
N GLU A 404 19.79 -9.88 -15.02
CA GLU A 404 19.52 -10.63 -16.24
C GLU A 404 19.45 -12.18 -16.19
N PRO A 405 18.48 -12.76 -16.92
CA PRO A 405 18.62 -14.14 -17.34
C PRO A 405 19.79 -14.24 -18.31
N THR A 406 20.86 -14.89 -17.91
CA THR A 406 21.78 -15.44 -18.91
C THR A 406 20.98 -16.41 -19.77
N ARG A 407 20.36 -15.93 -20.85
CA ARG A 407 19.91 -16.81 -21.90
C ARG A 407 21.18 -17.40 -22.49
N LEU A 408 21.49 -18.64 -22.10
CA LEU A 408 22.33 -19.47 -22.93
C LEU A 408 21.64 -19.56 -24.28
N LEU A 409 22.17 -18.81 -25.24
CA LEU A 409 21.86 -19.01 -26.64
C LEU A 409 22.30 -20.43 -26.98
N SER A 410 21.35 -21.36 -26.98
CA SER A 410 21.52 -22.69 -27.59
C SER A 410 21.12 -22.61 -29.05
#